data_6fc9a184f17dcab2b93772627efa10b6
#
_entry.id   6fc9a184f17dcab2b93772627efa10b6
#
_cell.length_a   1.000
_cell.length_b   1.000
_cell.length_c   1.000
_cell.angle_alpha   90.00
_cell.angle_beta   90.00
_cell.angle_gamma   90.00
#
_symmetry.space_group_name_H-M   'P 1'
#
loop_
_entity.id
_entity.type
_entity.pdbx_description
1 polymer ?
#
loop_
_entity_poly.entity_id
_entity_poly.type
_entity_poly.pdbx_seq_one_letter_code
_entity_poly.pdbx_strand_id
1 'polypeptide(L)'
;MDSQKIKKLQSYLVRLQEGEDLVSVRREFEKDFASVSTEEIMEAEQALLQAGNLSENMGRICDLHSGLLHGKMETIGEQFPEGHPLQLFLKENEAIESHLDKLSAVMNGPFSAADILSALEGLLPIKAHYDKKDEVLLPILGRKGMPGPSRVMWNVDGEIRKSLQDSINKLKKEDPHTEKSNDDALHQALSGLLNRMREMIFKETEILVPMVQKLVDQNEWPLIAGDFPRFGWSYITDVPIWNAQSLPKSRLNQGLKDNGKTIFLPSGKLTVTQLEGILRTLPFELTFVDAADTNQYFSESTPLFPRPLTALGHSVYDCHPPKVIPMVKGVIEKLRSGEKDSLGFETIKKGKKARVRYLAVRDREGAYLGTLEVVEELS
;
A
#
# COMPACT_ATOMS: atom_id res chain seq x y z
N MET A 1 8.74 26.79 -13.84
CA MET A 1 9.78 26.12 -13.04
C MET A 1 11.14 26.30 -13.70
N ASP A 2 12.20 26.35 -12.95
CA ASP A 2 13.55 26.55 -13.49
C ASP A 2 14.05 25.21 -14.09
N SER A 3 13.95 25.09 -15.42
CA SER A 3 14.39 23.90 -16.18
C SER A 3 15.87 23.56 -15.94
N GLN A 4 16.67 24.53 -15.50
CA GLN A 4 18.08 24.36 -15.22
C GLN A 4 18.30 23.70 -13.85
N LYS A 5 17.45 24.06 -12.86
CA LYS A 5 17.44 23.44 -11.53
C LYS A 5 17.05 21.97 -11.60
N ILE A 6 16.03 21.62 -12.38
CA ILE A 6 15.57 20.24 -12.57
C ILE A 6 16.63 19.39 -13.27
N LYS A 7 17.24 19.89 -14.35
CA LYS A 7 18.35 19.17 -15.01
C LYS A 7 19.53 18.93 -14.09
N LYS A 8 19.84 19.89 -13.21
CA LYS A 8 20.90 19.74 -12.22
C LYS A 8 20.54 18.70 -11.18
N LEU A 9 19.31 18.69 -10.68
CA LEU A 9 18.80 17.63 -9.78
C LEU A 9 18.91 16.26 -10.44
N GLN A 10 18.45 16.11 -11.69
CA GLN A 10 18.58 14.87 -12.47
C GLN A 10 20.03 14.40 -12.54
N SER A 11 21.01 15.30 -12.75
CA SER A 11 22.41 14.93 -12.82
C SER A 11 22.91 14.30 -11.52
N TYR A 12 22.50 14.78 -10.36
CA TYR A 12 22.84 14.21 -9.07
C TYR A 12 22.22 12.83 -8.86
N LEU A 13 20.95 12.67 -9.26
CA LEU A 13 20.26 11.38 -9.19
C LEU A 13 20.94 10.32 -10.08
N VAL A 14 21.33 10.69 -11.30
CA VAL A 14 22.07 9.81 -12.23
C VAL A 14 23.43 9.41 -11.67
N ARG A 15 24.21 10.34 -11.13
CA ARG A 15 25.52 10.05 -10.52
C ARG A 15 25.42 8.99 -9.42
N LEU A 16 24.39 9.09 -8.57
CA LEU A 16 24.11 8.08 -7.55
C LEU A 16 23.71 6.73 -8.16
N GLN A 17 22.96 6.72 -9.25
CA GLN A 17 22.58 5.50 -9.98
C GLN A 17 23.80 4.81 -10.60
N GLU A 18 24.76 5.59 -11.10
CA GLU A 18 26.03 5.12 -11.66
C GLU A 18 27.02 4.62 -10.59
N GLY A 19 26.67 4.76 -9.30
CA GLY A 19 27.43 4.19 -8.18
C GLY A 19 28.38 5.15 -7.52
N GLU A 20 28.29 6.47 -7.79
CA GLU A 20 29.07 7.47 -7.09
C GLU A 20 28.71 7.49 -5.59
N ASP A 21 29.68 7.80 -4.75
CA ASP A 21 29.51 7.80 -3.29
C ASP A 21 28.52 8.87 -2.82
N LEU A 22 27.49 8.45 -2.05
CA LEU A 22 26.44 9.32 -1.56
C LEU A 22 26.98 10.52 -0.77
N VAL A 23 28.01 10.34 0.07
CA VAL A 23 28.55 11.41 0.91
C VAL A 23 29.19 12.49 0.03
N SER A 24 29.89 12.09 -1.01
CA SER A 24 30.54 13.00 -1.97
C SER A 24 29.50 13.77 -2.78
N VAL A 25 28.50 13.08 -3.35
CA VAL A 25 27.42 13.68 -4.13
C VAL A 25 26.60 14.64 -3.26
N ARG A 26 26.26 14.25 -2.04
CA ARG A 26 25.50 15.06 -1.09
C ARG A 26 26.20 16.35 -0.73
N ARG A 27 27.52 16.33 -0.52
CA ARG A 27 28.30 17.53 -0.23
C ARG A 27 28.23 18.58 -1.34
N GLU A 28 28.19 18.14 -2.60
CA GLU A 28 28.05 19.04 -3.75
C GLU A 28 26.60 19.51 -3.88
N PHE A 29 25.65 18.60 -3.74
CA PHE A 29 24.23 18.89 -3.76
C PHE A 29 23.83 19.95 -2.74
N GLU A 30 24.34 19.88 -1.51
CA GLU A 30 24.06 20.85 -0.45
C GLU A 30 24.59 22.27 -0.74
N LYS A 31 25.59 22.41 -1.61
CA LYS A 31 26.06 23.71 -2.07
C LYS A 31 25.15 24.31 -3.14
N ASP A 32 24.56 23.43 -3.96
CA ASP A 32 23.77 23.84 -5.10
C ASP A 32 22.29 24.04 -4.76
N PHE A 33 21.80 23.30 -3.76
CA PHE A 33 20.39 23.32 -3.34
C PHE A 33 20.27 23.68 -1.85
N ALA A 34 19.64 24.82 -1.58
CA ALA A 34 19.22 25.16 -0.22
C ALA A 34 18.03 24.29 0.20
N SER A 35 17.06 24.14 -0.72
CA SER A 35 15.90 23.26 -0.60
C SER A 35 15.46 22.73 -1.96
N VAL A 36 14.70 21.63 -1.94
CA VAL A 36 14.09 21.03 -3.12
C VAL A 36 12.60 20.81 -2.83
N SER A 37 11.75 21.21 -3.75
CA SER A 37 10.31 20.98 -3.63
C SER A 37 9.92 19.58 -4.12
N THR A 38 8.77 19.10 -3.67
CA THR A 38 8.20 17.83 -4.13
C THR A 38 7.99 17.83 -5.65
N GLU A 39 7.59 18.99 -6.22
CA GLU A 39 7.40 19.15 -7.66
C GLU A 39 8.68 18.95 -8.46
N GLU A 40 9.77 19.52 -7.97
CA GLU A 40 11.08 19.42 -8.63
C GLU A 40 11.56 17.96 -8.64
N ILE A 41 11.31 17.22 -7.55
CA ILE A 41 11.63 15.79 -7.48
C ILE A 41 10.76 14.98 -8.44
N MET A 42 9.43 15.21 -8.42
CA MET A 42 8.50 14.53 -9.30
C MET A 42 8.88 14.73 -10.78
N GLU A 43 9.19 15.95 -11.17
CA GLU A 43 9.57 16.27 -12.55
C GLU A 43 10.93 15.65 -12.92
N ALA A 44 11.89 15.66 -12.00
CA ALA A 44 13.20 15.04 -12.21
C ALA A 44 13.09 13.51 -12.35
N GLU A 45 12.34 12.84 -11.48
CA GLU A 45 12.14 11.40 -11.54
C GLU A 45 11.32 10.98 -12.75
N GLN A 46 10.27 11.72 -13.11
CA GLN A 46 9.46 11.43 -14.29
C GLN A 46 10.27 11.53 -15.58
N ALA A 47 11.16 12.51 -15.68
CA ALA A 47 12.03 12.64 -16.84
C ALA A 47 13.09 11.51 -16.92
N LEU A 48 13.60 11.03 -15.78
CA LEU A 48 14.48 9.86 -15.73
C LEU A 48 13.75 8.57 -16.15
N LEU A 49 12.48 8.42 -15.75
CA LEU A 49 11.60 7.34 -16.18
C LEU A 49 11.43 7.33 -17.71
N GLN A 50 11.13 8.50 -18.30
CA GLN A 50 10.92 8.64 -19.74
C GLN A 50 12.19 8.40 -20.55
N ALA A 51 13.35 8.73 -19.99
CA ALA A 51 14.66 8.47 -20.60
C ALA A 51 15.11 7.00 -20.56
N GLY A 52 14.32 6.10 -19.93
CA GLY A 52 14.65 4.68 -19.79
C GLY A 52 15.81 4.40 -18.82
N ASN A 53 16.22 5.39 -18.05
CA ASN A 53 17.37 5.31 -17.13
C ASN A 53 17.04 4.66 -15.77
N LEU A 54 15.93 3.93 -15.65
CA LEU A 54 15.59 3.20 -14.44
C LEU A 54 16.07 1.75 -14.52
N SER A 55 17.11 1.45 -13.74
CA SER A 55 17.67 0.11 -13.63
C SER A 55 16.76 -0.84 -12.83
N GLU A 56 16.98 -2.16 -12.98
CA GLU A 56 16.31 -3.23 -12.21
C GLU A 56 16.49 -3.12 -10.69
N ASN A 57 17.38 -2.25 -10.20
CA ASN A 57 17.72 -2.02 -8.79
C ASN A 57 17.04 -0.77 -8.19
N MET A 58 15.76 -0.56 -8.52
CA MET A 58 15.01 0.65 -8.15
C MET A 58 14.97 0.90 -6.63
N GLY A 59 14.96 -0.15 -5.79
CA GLY A 59 14.98 -0.03 -4.33
C GLY A 59 16.22 0.70 -3.80
N ARG A 60 17.42 0.29 -4.25
CA ARG A 60 18.68 0.93 -3.88
C ARG A 60 18.75 2.39 -4.33
N ILE A 61 18.23 2.67 -5.51
CA ILE A 61 18.19 4.01 -6.08
C ILE A 61 17.35 4.95 -5.24
N CYS A 62 16.15 4.52 -4.84
CA CYS A 62 15.29 5.32 -3.97
C CYS A 62 15.88 5.55 -2.58
N ASP A 63 16.64 4.60 -2.02
CA ASP A 63 17.35 4.81 -0.76
C ASP A 63 18.46 5.87 -0.91
N LEU A 64 19.17 5.85 -2.03
CA LEU A 64 20.19 6.87 -2.34
C LEU A 64 19.56 8.25 -2.56
N HIS A 65 18.44 8.32 -3.28
CA HIS A 65 17.68 9.56 -3.50
C HIS A 65 17.15 10.12 -2.16
N SER A 66 16.55 9.28 -1.33
CA SER A 66 16.10 9.64 0.01
C SER A 66 17.26 10.20 0.86
N GLY A 67 18.41 9.51 0.88
CA GLY A 67 19.62 9.99 1.57
C GLY A 67 20.13 11.33 1.07
N LEU A 68 20.02 11.62 -0.24
CA LEU A 68 20.39 12.90 -0.82
C LEU A 68 19.45 14.02 -0.37
N LEU A 69 18.14 13.75 -0.31
CA LEU A 69 17.08 14.71 -0.04
C LEU A 69 16.85 14.97 1.45
N HIS A 70 17.40 14.13 2.33
CA HIS A 70 17.19 14.21 3.77
C HIS A 70 17.59 15.59 4.33
N GLY A 71 16.62 16.28 4.95
CA GLY A 71 16.81 17.63 5.50
C GLY A 71 16.88 18.75 4.45
N LYS A 72 16.58 18.46 3.17
CA LYS A 72 16.52 19.44 2.07
C LYS A 72 15.13 19.59 1.46
N MET A 73 14.17 18.79 1.89
CA MET A 73 12.79 18.93 1.45
C MET A 73 12.17 20.20 1.99
N GLU A 74 11.38 20.87 1.16
CA GLU A 74 10.53 21.96 1.62
C GLU A 74 9.44 21.39 2.51
N THR A 75 9.42 21.80 3.78
CA THR A 75 8.42 21.32 4.74
C THR A 75 7.04 21.78 4.28
N ILE A 76 6.09 20.86 4.24
CA ILE A 76 4.69 21.21 3.97
C ILE A 76 4.18 22.00 5.17
N GLY A 77 4.02 23.30 5.01
CA GLY A 77 3.48 24.20 6.03
C GLY A 77 1.96 24.05 6.26
N GLU A 78 1.29 23.17 5.51
CA GLU A 78 -0.15 23.00 5.60
C GLU A 78 -0.52 21.93 6.63
N GLN A 79 -1.21 22.37 7.69
CA GLN A 79 -1.87 21.46 8.60
C GLN A 79 -3.14 20.90 7.94
N PHE A 80 -3.19 19.60 7.78
CA PHE A 80 -4.41 18.94 7.33
C PHE A 80 -5.53 19.11 8.37
N PRO A 81 -6.79 19.30 7.94
CA PRO A 81 -7.92 19.32 8.85
C PRO A 81 -8.01 18.04 9.68
N GLU A 82 -8.60 18.16 10.86
CA GLU A 82 -8.80 17.03 11.76
C GLU A 82 -9.59 15.90 11.06
N GLY A 83 -9.10 14.67 11.18
CA GLY A 83 -9.68 13.49 10.56
C GLY A 83 -9.38 13.34 9.06
N HIS A 84 -8.67 14.29 8.44
CA HIS A 84 -8.23 14.15 7.05
C HIS A 84 -7.34 12.90 6.88
N PRO A 85 -7.49 12.08 5.82
CA PRO A 85 -6.72 10.86 5.64
C PRO A 85 -5.21 11.04 5.81
N LEU A 86 -4.63 12.09 5.21
CA LEU A 86 -3.19 12.35 5.35
C LEU A 86 -2.80 12.80 6.77
N GLN A 87 -3.67 13.52 7.49
CA GLN A 87 -3.42 13.86 8.89
C GLN A 87 -3.37 12.60 9.75
N LEU A 88 -4.30 11.69 9.55
CA LEU A 88 -4.33 10.42 10.28
C LEU A 88 -3.13 9.54 9.93
N PHE A 89 -2.73 9.53 8.67
CA PHE A 89 -1.55 8.80 8.20
C PHE A 89 -0.26 9.32 8.86
N LEU A 90 -0.09 10.64 8.97
CA LEU A 90 1.04 11.26 9.66
C LEU A 90 1.01 10.99 11.18
N LYS A 91 -0.16 11.02 11.82
CA LYS A 91 -0.31 10.63 13.23
C LYS A 91 0.10 9.18 13.49
N GLU A 92 -0.18 8.28 12.55
CA GLU A 92 0.31 6.91 12.64
C GLU A 92 1.83 6.85 12.53
N ASN A 93 2.47 7.65 11.65
CA ASN A 93 3.92 7.75 11.56
C ASN A 93 4.56 8.21 12.87
N GLU A 94 4.00 9.25 13.53
CA GLU A 94 4.46 9.69 14.83
C GLU A 94 4.34 8.58 15.90
N ALA A 95 3.22 7.85 15.88
CA ALA A 95 3.00 6.75 16.83
C ALA A 95 3.95 5.56 16.54
N ILE A 96 4.20 5.24 15.29
CA ILE A 96 5.18 4.22 14.88
C ILE A 96 6.57 4.61 15.36
N GLU A 97 7.03 5.85 15.11
CA GLU A 97 8.34 6.34 15.58
C GLU A 97 8.50 6.17 17.09
N SER A 98 7.46 6.51 17.89
CA SER A 98 7.45 6.27 19.33
C SER A 98 7.66 4.79 19.72
N HIS A 99 7.16 3.85 18.92
CA HIS A 99 7.38 2.41 19.15
C HIS A 99 8.78 1.95 18.71
N LEU A 100 9.34 2.56 17.66
CA LEU A 100 10.73 2.33 17.27
C LEU A 100 11.70 2.83 18.37
N ASP A 101 11.40 3.98 18.98
CA ASP A 101 12.19 4.51 20.10
C ASP A 101 12.14 3.57 21.33
N LYS A 102 11.01 2.96 21.63
CA LYS A 102 10.90 1.95 22.70
C LYS A 102 11.79 0.73 22.40
N LEU A 103 11.75 0.19 21.17
CA LEU A 103 12.64 -0.91 20.79
C LEU A 103 14.11 -0.50 20.88
N SER A 104 14.45 0.69 20.38
CA SER A 104 15.80 1.25 20.48
C SER A 104 16.26 1.39 21.93
N ALA A 105 15.39 1.85 22.84
CA ALA A 105 15.67 1.96 24.26
C ALA A 105 15.95 0.60 24.92
N VAL A 106 15.16 -0.43 24.57
CA VAL A 106 15.42 -1.81 25.04
C VAL A 106 16.80 -2.29 24.55
N MET A 107 17.16 -2.05 23.29
CA MET A 107 18.44 -2.48 22.72
C MET A 107 19.65 -1.78 23.32
N ASN A 108 19.49 -0.59 23.93
CA ASN A 108 20.57 0.18 24.54
C ASN A 108 20.90 -0.26 25.99
N GLY A 109 20.15 -1.20 26.55
CA GLY A 109 20.37 -1.77 27.89
C GLY A 109 20.58 -3.28 27.87
N PRO A 110 20.72 -3.93 29.02
CA PRO A 110 20.65 -5.38 29.12
C PRO A 110 19.23 -5.84 28.84
N PHE A 111 19.07 -6.85 27.98
CA PHE A 111 17.75 -7.40 27.62
C PHE A 111 17.76 -8.90 27.39
N SER A 112 16.65 -9.55 27.70
CA SER A 112 16.37 -10.94 27.41
C SER A 112 15.69 -11.14 26.04
N ALA A 113 15.59 -12.39 25.61
CA ALA A 113 14.83 -12.73 24.42
C ALA A 113 13.36 -12.32 24.54
N ALA A 114 12.77 -12.37 25.74
CA ALA A 114 11.39 -11.95 26.01
C ALA A 114 11.21 -10.43 25.85
N ASP A 115 12.16 -9.64 26.29
CA ASP A 115 12.10 -8.16 26.21
C ASP A 115 12.05 -7.71 24.73
N ILE A 116 12.97 -8.24 23.92
CA ILE A 116 13.00 -7.94 22.48
C ILE A 116 11.76 -8.49 21.79
N LEU A 117 11.35 -9.71 22.10
CA LEU A 117 10.15 -10.30 21.52
C LEU A 117 8.92 -9.41 21.76
N SER A 118 8.74 -8.96 23.01
CA SER A 118 7.64 -8.07 23.40
C SER A 118 7.68 -6.75 22.62
N ALA A 119 8.86 -6.15 22.48
CA ALA A 119 9.04 -4.91 21.74
C ALA A 119 8.74 -5.10 20.23
N LEU A 120 9.18 -6.20 19.61
CA LEU A 120 8.90 -6.53 18.21
C LEU A 120 7.41 -6.84 17.96
N GLU A 121 6.77 -7.58 18.88
CA GLU A 121 5.32 -7.83 18.80
C GLU A 121 4.53 -6.51 18.91
N GLY A 122 5.03 -5.56 19.71
CA GLY A 122 4.50 -4.21 19.77
C GLY A 122 4.55 -3.44 18.44
N LEU A 123 5.38 -3.86 17.49
CA LEU A 123 5.46 -3.27 16.15
C LEU A 123 4.49 -3.89 15.12
N LEU A 124 3.84 -5.03 15.43
CA LEU A 124 2.94 -5.71 14.48
C LEU A 124 1.78 -4.83 13.95
N PRO A 125 1.20 -3.89 14.72
CA PRO A 125 0.15 -3.00 14.22
C PRO A 125 0.57 -2.14 13.02
N ILE A 126 1.88 -1.96 12.73
CA ILE A 126 2.37 -1.25 11.54
C ILE A 126 1.79 -1.82 10.24
N LYS A 127 1.37 -3.08 10.28
CA LYS A 127 0.73 -3.73 9.14
C LYS A 127 -0.48 -2.94 8.63
N ALA A 128 -1.32 -2.41 9.52
CA ALA A 128 -2.51 -1.64 9.13
C ALA A 128 -2.13 -0.32 8.43
N HIS A 129 -1.02 0.30 8.85
CA HIS A 129 -0.46 1.49 8.21
C HIS A 129 0.02 1.20 6.79
N TYR A 130 0.87 0.19 6.64
CA TYR A 130 1.39 -0.20 5.33
C TYR A 130 0.29 -0.73 4.40
N ASP A 131 -0.72 -1.44 4.91
CA ASP A 131 -1.84 -1.90 4.10
C ASP A 131 -2.63 -0.68 3.52
N LYS A 132 -2.86 0.40 4.28
CA LYS A 132 -3.47 1.64 3.76
C LYS A 132 -2.63 2.30 2.69
N LYS A 133 -1.32 2.38 2.90
CA LYS A 133 -0.40 2.91 1.91
C LYS A 133 -0.42 2.06 0.64
N ASP A 134 -0.19 0.78 0.76
CA ASP A 134 -0.06 -0.16 -0.36
C ASP A 134 -1.35 -0.28 -1.19
N GLU A 135 -2.49 -0.36 -0.53
CA GLU A 135 -3.76 -0.67 -1.19
C GLU A 135 -4.55 0.59 -1.60
N VAL A 136 -4.27 1.75 -1.01
CA VAL A 136 -5.03 2.98 -1.29
C VAL A 136 -4.14 4.06 -1.91
N LEU A 137 -3.06 4.48 -1.24
CA LEU A 137 -2.28 5.65 -1.67
C LEU A 137 -1.38 5.34 -2.87
N LEU A 138 -0.61 4.25 -2.84
CA LEU A 138 0.32 3.91 -3.91
C LEU A 138 -0.37 3.60 -5.24
N PRO A 139 -1.53 2.90 -5.29
CA PRO A 139 -2.29 2.73 -6.53
C PRO A 139 -2.75 4.06 -7.15
N ILE A 140 -3.13 5.04 -6.32
CA ILE A 140 -3.50 6.37 -6.81
C ILE A 140 -2.31 7.05 -7.49
N LEU A 141 -1.12 7.03 -6.86
CA LEU A 141 0.09 7.58 -7.47
C LEU A 141 0.42 6.90 -8.81
N GLY A 142 0.31 5.58 -8.86
CA GLY A 142 0.51 4.81 -10.09
C GLY A 142 -0.39 5.29 -11.23
N ARG A 143 -1.70 5.47 -10.95
CA ARG A 143 -2.69 5.96 -11.93
C ARG A 143 -2.45 7.42 -12.36
N LYS A 144 -1.91 8.24 -11.45
CA LYS A 144 -1.57 9.65 -11.73
C LYS A 144 -0.20 9.80 -12.43
N GLY A 145 0.39 8.70 -12.91
CA GLY A 145 1.61 8.72 -13.73
C GLY A 145 2.93 8.63 -12.94
N MET A 146 2.87 8.25 -11.66
CA MET A 146 4.03 8.13 -10.77
C MET A 146 4.23 6.68 -10.28
N PRO A 147 4.44 5.69 -11.18
CA PRO A 147 4.57 4.29 -10.77
C PRO A 147 5.90 3.95 -10.09
N GLY A 148 6.94 4.78 -10.26
CA GLY A 148 8.28 4.54 -9.71
C GLY A 148 8.29 4.46 -8.19
N PRO A 149 7.95 5.54 -7.47
CA PRO A 149 7.88 5.56 -6.01
C PRO A 149 6.95 4.48 -5.43
N SER A 150 5.80 4.26 -6.09
CA SER A 150 4.83 3.25 -5.66
C SER A 150 5.44 1.84 -5.60
N ARG A 151 6.15 1.42 -6.64
CA ARG A 151 6.76 0.08 -6.71
C ARG A 151 7.82 -0.14 -5.64
N VAL A 152 8.61 0.88 -5.37
CA VAL A 152 9.71 0.78 -4.42
C VAL A 152 9.19 0.70 -3.00
N MET A 153 8.32 1.63 -2.59
CA MET A 153 7.75 1.65 -1.25
C MET A 153 7.03 0.32 -0.96
N TRP A 154 6.21 -0.17 -1.89
CA TRP A 154 5.51 -1.46 -1.74
C TRP A 154 6.45 -2.64 -1.49
N ASN A 155 7.56 -2.71 -2.25
CA ASN A 155 8.54 -3.77 -2.06
C ASN A 155 9.23 -3.68 -0.69
N VAL A 156 9.63 -2.47 -0.28
CA VAL A 156 10.29 -2.23 1.01
C VAL A 156 9.36 -2.54 2.17
N ASP A 157 8.07 -2.20 2.09
CA ASP A 157 7.07 -2.56 3.11
C ASP A 157 6.96 -4.08 3.27
N GLY A 158 6.95 -4.79 2.14
CA GLY A 158 6.95 -6.25 2.16
C GLY A 158 8.20 -6.85 2.82
N GLU A 159 9.36 -6.25 2.58
CA GLU A 159 10.62 -6.68 3.20
C GLU A 159 10.68 -6.34 4.69
N ILE A 160 10.20 -5.17 5.12
CA ILE A 160 10.10 -4.78 6.53
C ILE A 160 9.16 -5.75 7.27
N ARG A 161 7.93 -5.98 6.74
CA ARG A 161 6.97 -6.94 7.34
C ARG A 161 7.56 -8.33 7.47
N LYS A 162 8.29 -8.80 6.45
CA LYS A 162 8.96 -10.09 6.48
C LYS A 162 10.06 -10.13 7.54
N SER A 163 10.95 -9.14 7.56
CA SER A 163 12.06 -9.07 8.53
C SER A 163 11.55 -9.02 9.97
N LEU A 164 10.49 -8.26 10.24
CA LEU A 164 9.84 -8.20 11.55
C LEU A 164 9.29 -9.57 11.94
N GLN A 165 8.55 -10.23 11.04
CA GLN A 165 7.95 -11.53 11.33
C GLN A 165 9.01 -12.62 11.50
N ASP A 166 10.08 -12.63 10.69
CA ASP A 166 11.19 -13.59 10.79
C ASP A 166 11.93 -13.42 12.12
N SER A 167 12.17 -12.18 12.57
CA SER A 167 12.79 -11.89 13.87
C SER A 167 11.91 -12.40 15.04
N ILE A 168 10.61 -12.15 15.01
CA ILE A 168 9.66 -12.63 16.00
C ILE A 168 9.66 -14.18 16.01
N ASN A 169 9.57 -14.82 14.85
CA ASN A 169 9.54 -16.27 14.74
C ASN A 169 10.83 -16.94 15.23
N LYS A 170 11.98 -16.28 15.04
CA LYS A 170 13.27 -16.74 15.56
C LYS A 170 13.27 -16.71 17.09
N LEU A 171 12.92 -15.57 17.68
CA LEU A 171 12.93 -15.37 19.13
C LEU A 171 11.91 -16.26 19.86
N LYS A 172 10.76 -16.55 19.27
CA LYS A 172 9.75 -17.47 19.85
C LYS A 172 10.25 -18.90 20.05
N LYS A 173 11.34 -19.29 19.38
CA LYS A 173 11.96 -20.62 19.52
C LYS A 173 13.06 -20.66 20.58
N GLU A 174 13.42 -19.52 21.15
CA GLU A 174 14.47 -19.40 22.15
C GLU A 174 13.88 -19.40 23.56
N ASP A 175 14.71 -19.71 24.55
CA ASP A 175 14.32 -19.57 25.97
C ASP A 175 14.08 -18.08 26.26
N PRO A 176 12.90 -17.68 26.76
CA PRO A 176 12.56 -16.29 27.05
C PRO A 176 13.55 -15.55 27.95
N HIS A 177 14.22 -16.29 28.85
CA HIS A 177 15.19 -15.73 29.81
C HIS A 177 16.62 -15.64 29.25
N THR A 178 16.85 -16.08 28.00
CA THR A 178 18.17 -15.99 27.39
C THR A 178 18.59 -14.53 27.27
N GLU A 179 19.74 -14.19 27.87
CA GLU A 179 20.37 -12.87 27.71
C GLU A 179 20.82 -12.67 26.27
N LYS A 180 20.43 -11.55 25.68
CA LYS A 180 20.67 -11.22 24.27
C LYS A 180 21.43 -9.95 24.03
N SER A 181 21.79 -9.22 25.08
CA SER A 181 22.49 -7.93 24.98
C SER A 181 23.84 -8.01 24.25
N ASN A 182 24.46 -9.19 24.27
CA ASN A 182 25.76 -9.44 23.64
C ASN A 182 25.64 -10.23 22.31
N ASP A 183 24.45 -10.34 21.73
CA ASP A 183 24.22 -10.99 20.42
C ASP A 183 24.39 -9.96 19.30
N ASP A 184 25.64 -9.77 18.82
CA ASP A 184 25.99 -8.80 17.78
C ASP A 184 25.17 -8.99 16.49
N ALA A 185 24.90 -10.24 16.11
CA ALA A 185 24.11 -10.55 14.91
C ALA A 185 22.64 -10.10 15.06
N LEU A 186 22.07 -10.30 16.26
CA LEU A 186 20.73 -9.82 16.57
C LEU A 186 20.71 -8.28 16.58
N HIS A 187 21.67 -7.65 17.25
CA HIS A 187 21.81 -6.19 17.28
C HIS A 187 21.89 -5.58 15.87
N GLN A 188 22.71 -6.15 15.01
CA GLN A 188 22.85 -5.70 13.63
C GLN A 188 21.55 -5.86 12.85
N ALA A 189 20.85 -6.98 12.99
CA ALA A 189 19.57 -7.24 12.32
C ALA A 189 18.49 -6.27 12.76
N LEU A 190 18.37 -6.04 14.09
CA LEU A 190 17.36 -5.12 14.66
C LEU A 190 17.68 -3.66 14.31
N SER A 191 18.94 -3.25 14.37
CA SER A 191 19.37 -1.91 13.95
C SER A 191 19.06 -1.67 12.46
N GLY A 192 19.32 -2.67 11.62
CA GLY A 192 18.94 -2.62 10.20
C GLY A 192 17.42 -2.49 9.99
N LEU A 193 16.61 -3.22 10.75
CA LEU A 193 15.16 -3.12 10.71
C LEU A 193 14.67 -1.73 11.15
N LEU A 194 15.17 -1.22 12.29
CA LEU A 194 14.85 0.11 12.80
C LEU A 194 15.17 1.20 11.78
N ASN A 195 16.38 1.17 11.22
CA ASN A 195 16.80 2.15 10.22
C ASN A 195 15.90 2.13 8.98
N ARG A 196 15.55 0.95 8.48
CA ARG A 196 14.63 0.82 7.32
C ARG A 196 13.23 1.35 7.61
N MET A 197 12.71 1.13 8.82
CA MET A 197 11.39 1.65 9.22
C MET A 197 11.42 3.18 9.35
N ARG A 198 12.47 3.76 9.93
CA ARG A 198 12.65 5.22 10.01
C ARG A 198 12.82 5.87 8.64
N GLU A 199 13.60 5.25 7.76
CA GLU A 199 13.71 5.69 6.37
C GLU A 199 12.35 5.64 5.65
N MET A 200 11.51 4.66 5.94
CA MET A 200 10.17 4.60 5.37
C MET A 200 9.29 5.73 5.91
N ILE A 201 9.29 6.00 7.21
CA ILE A 201 8.59 7.15 7.81
C ILE A 201 9.02 8.46 7.15
N PHE A 202 10.33 8.66 6.96
CA PHE A 202 10.85 9.82 6.24
C PHE A 202 10.27 9.94 4.82
N LYS A 203 10.33 8.85 4.04
CA LYS A 203 9.80 8.82 2.67
C LYS A 203 8.29 9.08 2.62
N GLU A 204 7.56 8.56 3.58
CA GLU A 204 6.12 8.77 3.70
C GLU A 204 5.78 10.22 4.03
N THR A 205 6.48 10.79 5.00
CA THR A 205 6.22 12.15 5.48
C THR A 205 6.68 13.19 4.47
N GLU A 206 7.90 13.07 3.96
CA GLU A 206 8.54 14.12 3.16
C GLU A 206 8.33 13.97 1.66
N ILE A 207 7.96 12.77 1.19
CA ILE A 207 7.81 12.50 -0.25
C ILE A 207 6.37 12.06 -0.58
N LEU A 208 5.90 10.97 0.02
CA LEU A 208 4.60 10.38 -0.34
C LEU A 208 3.44 11.32 -0.05
N VAL A 209 3.34 11.82 1.18
CA VAL A 209 2.24 12.69 1.63
C VAL A 209 2.14 13.94 0.75
N PRO A 210 3.23 14.68 0.47
CA PRO A 210 3.20 15.81 -0.46
C PRO A 210 2.73 15.44 -1.86
N MET A 211 3.22 14.31 -2.40
CA MET A 211 2.84 13.85 -3.73
C MET A 211 1.35 13.52 -3.80
N VAL A 212 0.85 12.77 -2.81
CA VAL A 212 -0.58 12.39 -2.75
C VAL A 212 -1.44 13.63 -2.60
N GLN A 213 -1.07 14.57 -1.71
CA GLN A 213 -1.80 15.83 -1.53
C GLN A 213 -1.96 16.60 -2.84
N LYS A 214 -0.92 16.63 -3.65
CA LYS A 214 -0.90 17.37 -4.91
C LYS A 214 -1.66 16.67 -6.04
N LEU A 215 -1.58 15.35 -6.11
CA LEU A 215 -2.09 14.57 -7.22
C LEU A 215 -3.54 14.14 -7.05
N VAL A 216 -4.02 14.06 -5.80
CA VAL A 216 -5.38 13.63 -5.49
C VAL A 216 -6.36 14.79 -5.66
N ASP A 217 -7.37 14.59 -6.50
CA ASP A 217 -8.43 15.57 -6.70
C ASP A 217 -9.34 15.66 -5.45
N GLN A 218 -9.92 16.83 -5.22
CA GLN A 218 -10.80 17.07 -4.06
C GLN A 218 -11.95 16.07 -3.96
N ASN A 219 -12.44 15.55 -5.08
CA ASN A 219 -13.51 14.57 -5.13
C ASN A 219 -13.08 13.12 -4.77
N GLU A 220 -11.77 12.83 -4.76
CA GLU A 220 -11.23 11.52 -4.42
C GLU A 220 -11.05 11.36 -2.90
N TRP A 221 -10.83 12.44 -2.15
CA TRP A 221 -10.61 12.40 -0.70
C TRP A 221 -11.71 11.71 0.09
N PRO A 222 -13.00 11.90 -0.22
CA PRO A 222 -14.06 11.18 0.45
C PRO A 222 -13.98 9.66 0.29
N LEU A 223 -13.53 9.16 -0.86
CA LEU A 223 -13.35 7.73 -1.09
C LEU A 223 -12.18 7.20 -0.27
N ILE A 224 -11.05 7.93 -0.26
CA ILE A 224 -9.86 7.59 0.54
C ILE A 224 -10.21 7.55 2.03
N ALA A 225 -10.95 8.56 2.52
CA ALA A 225 -11.43 8.61 3.91
C ALA A 225 -12.35 7.44 4.27
N GLY A 226 -13.16 6.97 3.31
CA GLY A 226 -14.02 5.79 3.48
C GLY A 226 -13.26 4.46 3.42
N ASP A 227 -12.12 4.43 2.75
CA ASP A 227 -11.31 3.21 2.60
C ASP A 227 -10.38 2.97 3.79
N PHE A 228 -9.80 4.01 4.39
CA PHE A 228 -8.81 3.87 5.48
C PHE A 228 -9.28 3.00 6.64
N PRO A 229 -10.51 3.17 7.20
CA PRO A 229 -11.00 2.34 8.29
C PRO A 229 -11.08 0.84 7.97
N ARG A 230 -11.18 0.46 6.68
CA ARG A 230 -11.25 -0.94 6.24
C ARG A 230 -9.98 -1.72 6.55
N PHE A 231 -8.84 -1.03 6.61
CA PHE A 231 -7.52 -1.62 6.91
C PHE A 231 -7.18 -1.56 8.40
N GLY A 232 -7.98 -0.84 9.20
CA GLY A 232 -7.72 -0.60 10.63
C GLY A 232 -6.72 0.54 10.85
N TRP A 233 -6.35 0.75 12.13
CA TRP A 233 -5.50 1.83 12.56
C TRP A 233 -4.26 1.31 13.29
N SER A 234 -3.12 1.97 13.10
CA SER A 234 -1.86 1.67 13.77
C SER A 234 -1.67 2.62 14.93
N TYR A 235 -1.81 2.11 16.16
CA TYR A 235 -1.55 2.82 17.44
C TYR A 235 -2.41 4.05 17.74
N ILE A 236 -3.26 4.50 16.84
CA ILE A 236 -4.18 5.61 17.09
C ILE A 236 -5.57 5.07 17.43
N THR A 237 -6.20 5.71 18.42
CA THR A 237 -7.57 5.44 18.90
C THR A 237 -8.40 6.71 18.74
N ASP A 238 -9.71 6.59 18.91
CA ASP A 238 -10.65 7.73 18.84
C ASP A 238 -10.46 8.58 17.58
N VAL A 239 -10.38 7.88 16.45
CA VAL A 239 -10.11 8.49 15.15
C VAL A 239 -11.29 9.38 14.75
N PRO A 240 -11.09 10.69 14.58
CA PRO A 240 -12.15 11.58 14.17
C PRO A 240 -12.62 11.27 12.75
N ILE A 241 -13.93 11.32 12.54
CA ILE A 241 -14.50 11.18 11.21
C ILE A 241 -14.24 12.50 10.47
N TRP A 242 -13.54 12.41 9.36
CA TRP A 242 -13.38 13.58 8.50
C TRP A 242 -14.74 13.96 7.89
N ASN A 243 -15.29 15.06 8.39
CA ASN A 243 -16.57 15.58 7.94
C ASN A 243 -16.37 16.43 6.68
N ALA A 244 -15.99 15.79 5.59
CA ALA A 244 -16.14 16.42 4.30
C ALA A 244 -17.66 16.67 4.09
N GLN A 245 -18.09 17.90 4.26
CA GLN A 245 -19.48 18.34 4.02
C GLN A 245 -19.99 18.01 2.60
N SER A 246 -19.15 17.36 1.82
CA SER A 246 -19.38 16.89 0.47
C SER A 246 -18.99 15.43 0.26
N LEU A 247 -19.00 14.59 1.34
CA LEU A 247 -19.04 13.17 1.04
C LEU A 247 -20.21 12.99 0.06
N PRO A 248 -19.99 12.67 -1.22
CA PRO A 248 -21.07 12.06 -1.96
C PRO A 248 -21.43 10.89 -1.05
N LYS A 249 -22.64 10.95 -0.45
CA LYS A 249 -23.19 9.89 0.40
C LYS A 249 -22.69 8.63 -0.23
N SER A 250 -21.75 7.96 0.44
CA SER A 250 -20.82 7.02 -0.18
C SER A 250 -21.58 6.21 -1.20
N ARG A 251 -20.97 5.79 -2.31
CA ARG A 251 -21.64 4.83 -3.21
C ARG A 251 -22.22 3.66 -2.43
N LEU A 252 -21.67 3.37 -1.25
CA LEU A 252 -22.18 2.42 -0.25
C LEU A 252 -23.45 2.91 0.48
N ASN A 253 -23.65 4.22 0.68
CA ASN A 253 -24.86 4.78 1.31
C ASN A 253 -25.84 5.39 0.29
N GLN A 254 -25.47 5.49 -0.97
CA GLN A 254 -26.47 5.48 -2.02
C GLN A 254 -26.97 4.03 -2.10
N GLY A 255 -27.73 3.63 -1.10
CA GLY A 255 -28.62 2.48 -1.23
C GLY A 255 -29.17 2.58 -2.64
N LEU A 256 -29.09 1.52 -3.42
CA LEU A 256 -29.58 1.47 -4.78
C LEU A 256 -30.81 2.35 -4.84
N LYS A 257 -30.72 3.46 -5.59
CA LYS A 257 -31.95 4.13 -6.00
C LYS A 257 -32.66 3.07 -6.83
N ASP A 258 -33.43 2.25 -6.12
CA ASP A 258 -34.35 1.29 -6.74
C ASP A 258 -35.31 2.10 -7.55
N ASN A 259 -34.95 2.32 -8.81
CA ASN A 259 -35.87 2.95 -9.77
C ASN A 259 -37.00 1.98 -10.16
N GLY A 260 -37.27 0.95 -9.31
CA GLY A 260 -38.22 -0.12 -9.61
C GLY A 260 -37.81 -1.02 -10.77
N LYS A 261 -36.51 -1.00 -11.16
CA LYS A 261 -36.04 -1.84 -12.27
C LYS A 261 -36.02 -3.30 -11.87
N THR A 262 -36.84 -4.06 -12.54
CA THR A 262 -36.87 -5.51 -12.46
C THR A 262 -35.92 -6.08 -13.50
N ILE A 263 -35.04 -6.96 -13.08
CA ILE A 263 -34.16 -7.75 -13.93
C ILE A 263 -34.89 -9.05 -14.25
N PHE A 264 -35.11 -9.30 -15.52
CA PHE A 264 -35.73 -10.54 -15.99
C PHE A 264 -34.61 -11.54 -16.35
N LEU A 265 -34.64 -12.68 -15.66
CA LEU A 265 -33.75 -13.80 -15.91
C LEU A 265 -34.54 -14.95 -16.50
N PRO A 266 -33.95 -15.91 -17.20
CA PRO A 266 -34.68 -17.05 -17.78
C PRO A 266 -35.42 -17.90 -16.75
N SER A 267 -34.92 -17.92 -15.53
CA SER A 267 -35.49 -18.72 -14.41
C SER A 267 -36.34 -17.89 -13.45
N GLY A 268 -36.57 -16.59 -13.74
CA GLY A 268 -37.38 -15.73 -12.85
C GLY A 268 -37.03 -14.26 -12.98
N LYS A 269 -37.47 -13.48 -12.01
CA LYS A 269 -37.23 -12.03 -11.97
C LYS A 269 -36.80 -11.60 -10.58
N LEU A 270 -35.94 -10.60 -10.51
CA LEU A 270 -35.47 -9.98 -9.28
C LEU A 270 -35.50 -8.46 -9.45
N THR A 271 -35.82 -7.74 -8.39
CA THR A 271 -35.46 -6.32 -8.33
C THR A 271 -33.94 -6.16 -8.09
N VAL A 272 -33.43 -4.99 -8.41
CA VAL A 272 -32.00 -4.68 -8.13
C VAL A 272 -31.71 -4.80 -6.64
N THR A 273 -32.61 -4.34 -5.76
CA THR A 273 -32.52 -4.49 -4.30
C THR A 273 -32.48 -5.96 -3.85
N GLN A 274 -33.29 -6.83 -4.48
CA GLN A 274 -33.25 -8.27 -4.17
C GLN A 274 -31.93 -8.91 -4.61
N LEU A 275 -31.41 -8.54 -5.78
CA LEU A 275 -30.10 -9.03 -6.25
C LEU A 275 -28.98 -8.58 -5.31
N GLU A 276 -28.95 -7.31 -4.91
CA GLU A 276 -27.99 -6.81 -3.91
C GLU A 276 -28.09 -7.59 -2.59
N GLY A 277 -29.31 -7.76 -2.06
CA GLY A 277 -29.54 -8.52 -0.84
C GLY A 277 -29.01 -9.95 -0.94
N ILE A 278 -29.23 -10.62 -2.08
CA ILE A 278 -28.69 -11.96 -2.34
C ILE A 278 -27.17 -11.94 -2.31
N LEU A 279 -26.52 -11.05 -3.08
CA LEU A 279 -25.07 -10.95 -3.15
C LEU A 279 -24.46 -10.69 -1.76
N ARG A 280 -25.08 -9.85 -0.95
CA ARG A 280 -24.63 -9.54 0.41
C ARG A 280 -24.84 -10.70 1.40
N THR A 281 -25.80 -11.58 1.14
CA THR A 281 -26.11 -12.74 2.01
C THR A 281 -25.19 -13.91 1.73
N LEU A 282 -24.54 -13.96 0.58
CA LEU A 282 -23.60 -15.04 0.25
C LEU A 282 -22.42 -15.05 1.26
N PRO A 283 -22.06 -16.23 1.80
CA PRO A 283 -20.94 -16.34 2.74
C PRO A 283 -19.57 -16.34 2.03
N PHE A 284 -19.44 -15.55 0.99
CA PHE A 284 -18.24 -15.44 0.16
C PHE A 284 -17.87 -13.97 -0.03
N GLU A 285 -16.56 -13.70 -0.10
CA GLU A 285 -16.10 -12.43 -0.65
C GLU A 285 -16.05 -12.58 -2.17
N LEU A 286 -16.66 -11.62 -2.86
CA LEU A 286 -16.73 -11.62 -4.32
C LEU A 286 -16.01 -10.40 -4.87
N THR A 287 -15.20 -10.62 -5.90
CA THR A 287 -14.63 -9.56 -6.74
C THR A 287 -14.95 -9.89 -8.19
N PHE A 288 -15.56 -8.96 -8.92
CA PHE A 288 -15.75 -9.10 -10.35
C PHE A 288 -14.85 -8.13 -11.10
N VAL A 289 -14.03 -8.69 -11.98
CA VAL A 289 -13.16 -8.01 -12.93
C VAL A 289 -13.71 -8.27 -14.33
N ASP A 290 -13.99 -7.23 -15.09
CA ASP A 290 -14.57 -7.36 -16.43
C ASP A 290 -13.55 -7.83 -17.49
N ALA A 291 -14.03 -7.98 -18.73
CA ALA A 291 -13.20 -8.43 -19.85
C ALA A 291 -12.11 -7.41 -20.26
N ALA A 292 -12.17 -6.18 -19.77
CA ALA A 292 -11.14 -5.16 -19.96
C ALA A 292 -10.16 -5.10 -18.77
N ASP A 293 -10.17 -6.10 -17.88
CA ASP A 293 -9.34 -6.20 -16.67
C ASP A 293 -9.61 -5.08 -15.64
N THR A 294 -10.84 -4.56 -15.62
CA THR A 294 -11.27 -3.48 -14.73
C THR A 294 -12.07 -4.03 -13.55
N ASN A 295 -11.75 -3.60 -12.33
CA ASN A 295 -12.51 -3.94 -11.13
C ASN A 295 -13.89 -3.28 -11.17
N GLN A 296 -14.96 -4.06 -11.27
CA GLN A 296 -16.33 -3.55 -11.39
C GLN A 296 -17.18 -3.72 -10.13
N TYR A 297 -16.87 -4.73 -9.30
CA TYR A 297 -17.68 -5.04 -8.14
C TYR A 297 -16.87 -5.71 -7.04
N PHE A 298 -17.12 -5.31 -5.80
CA PHE A 298 -16.68 -5.98 -4.57
C PHE A 298 -17.88 -6.23 -3.68
N SER A 299 -17.97 -7.43 -3.07
CA SER A 299 -18.97 -7.68 -2.04
C SER A 299 -18.66 -6.91 -0.76
N GLU A 300 -19.70 -6.53 -0.02
CA GLU A 300 -19.61 -5.74 1.22
C GLU A 300 -19.36 -6.57 2.49
N SER A 301 -19.17 -7.89 2.38
CA SER A 301 -18.91 -8.77 3.51
C SER A 301 -17.64 -8.35 4.29
N THR A 302 -17.51 -8.76 5.55
CA THR A 302 -16.33 -8.49 6.39
C THR A 302 -15.12 -9.21 5.81
N PRO A 303 -14.22 -8.54 5.10
CA PRO A 303 -13.29 -9.24 4.22
C PRO A 303 -12.06 -9.78 4.95
N LEU A 304 -11.67 -11.00 4.57
CA LEU A 304 -10.32 -11.52 4.83
C LEU A 304 -9.30 -10.71 3.99
N PHE A 305 -9.71 -10.32 2.78
CA PHE A 305 -8.95 -9.49 1.85
C PHE A 305 -9.67 -8.15 1.68
N PRO A 306 -9.34 -7.11 2.47
CA PRO A 306 -9.93 -5.79 2.29
C PRO A 306 -9.69 -5.28 0.87
N ARG A 307 -10.73 -4.72 0.26
CA ARG A 307 -10.68 -4.14 -1.07
C ARG A 307 -11.04 -2.66 -0.98
N PRO A 308 -10.16 -1.74 -1.39
CA PRO A 308 -10.48 -0.32 -1.38
C PRO A 308 -11.49 0.01 -2.48
N LEU A 309 -12.46 0.86 -2.16
CA LEU A 309 -13.44 1.33 -3.14
C LEU A 309 -12.79 2.20 -4.22
N THR A 310 -11.67 2.82 -3.89
CA THR A 310 -10.83 3.56 -4.84
C THR A 310 -10.28 2.69 -5.97
N ALA A 311 -10.32 1.36 -5.85
CA ALA A 311 -9.93 0.45 -6.93
C ALA A 311 -11.07 0.19 -7.95
N LEU A 312 -12.33 0.55 -7.64
CA LEU A 312 -13.45 0.35 -8.57
C LEU A 312 -13.34 1.25 -9.79
N GLY A 313 -13.57 0.68 -10.97
CA GLY A 313 -13.43 1.35 -12.25
C GLY A 313 -11.97 1.48 -12.71
N HIS A 314 -11.03 0.86 -12.02
CA HIS A 314 -9.60 0.86 -12.35
C HIS A 314 -9.08 -0.53 -12.63
N SER A 315 -7.90 -0.60 -13.27
CA SER A 315 -7.27 -1.86 -13.63
C SER A 315 -7.00 -2.73 -12.41
N VAL A 316 -7.29 -4.03 -12.51
CA VAL A 316 -6.97 -5.02 -11.48
C VAL A 316 -5.46 -5.07 -11.17
N TYR A 317 -4.62 -4.69 -12.11
CA TYR A 317 -3.16 -4.69 -11.91
C TYR A 317 -2.67 -3.57 -11.02
N ASP A 318 -3.45 -2.49 -10.86
CA ASP A 318 -3.07 -1.34 -10.03
C ASP A 318 -3.11 -1.66 -8.53
N CYS A 319 -3.92 -2.63 -8.12
CA CYS A 319 -4.06 -3.05 -6.73
C CYS A 319 -3.23 -4.30 -6.38
N HIS A 320 -2.26 -4.68 -7.21
CA HIS A 320 -1.40 -5.82 -6.97
C HIS A 320 0.09 -5.43 -6.94
N PRO A 321 0.87 -6.01 -6.01
CA PRO A 321 2.32 -5.82 -5.99
C PRO A 321 2.95 -6.15 -7.34
N PRO A 322 3.93 -5.40 -7.81
CA PRO A 322 4.57 -5.63 -9.11
C PRO A 322 5.05 -7.07 -9.33
N LYS A 323 5.53 -7.72 -8.27
CA LYS A 323 6.00 -9.12 -8.31
C LYS A 323 4.86 -10.12 -8.58
N VAL A 324 3.61 -9.76 -8.28
CA VAL A 324 2.43 -10.63 -8.40
C VAL A 324 1.71 -10.40 -9.73
N ILE A 325 1.87 -9.25 -10.36
CA ILE A 325 1.20 -8.89 -11.63
C ILE A 325 1.37 -9.95 -12.72
N PRO A 326 2.56 -10.54 -12.97
CA PRO A 326 2.69 -11.59 -13.98
C PRO A 326 1.82 -12.82 -13.70
N MET A 327 1.68 -13.19 -12.42
CA MET A 327 0.81 -14.30 -12.00
C MET A 327 -0.66 -13.95 -12.23
N VAL A 328 -1.10 -12.75 -11.84
CA VAL A 328 -2.48 -12.28 -12.04
C VAL A 328 -2.83 -12.27 -13.54
N LYS A 329 -1.94 -11.73 -14.38
CA LYS A 329 -2.10 -11.77 -15.84
C LYS A 329 -2.23 -13.20 -16.37
N GLY A 330 -1.37 -14.11 -15.91
CA GLY A 330 -1.42 -15.52 -16.30
C GLY A 330 -2.72 -16.22 -15.90
N VAL A 331 -3.29 -15.91 -14.73
CA VAL A 331 -4.59 -16.43 -14.31
C VAL A 331 -5.70 -15.92 -15.21
N ILE A 332 -5.78 -14.60 -15.43
CA ILE A 332 -6.83 -13.98 -16.26
C ILE A 332 -6.76 -14.49 -17.68
N GLU A 333 -5.56 -14.61 -18.26
CA GLU A 333 -5.39 -15.07 -19.64
C GLU A 333 -5.85 -16.51 -19.84
N LYS A 334 -5.55 -17.42 -18.92
CA LYS A 334 -6.03 -18.81 -18.95
C LYS A 334 -7.55 -18.92 -18.88
N LEU A 335 -8.19 -18.03 -18.08
CA LEU A 335 -9.63 -17.97 -17.97
C LEU A 335 -10.25 -17.33 -19.23
N ARG A 336 -9.64 -16.28 -19.76
CA ARG A 336 -10.08 -15.58 -20.98
C ARG A 336 -10.01 -16.47 -22.20
N SER A 337 -8.90 -17.14 -22.41
CA SER A 337 -8.68 -18.03 -23.56
C SER A 337 -9.53 -19.31 -23.54
N GLY A 338 -10.08 -19.67 -22.38
CA GLY A 338 -10.80 -20.95 -22.20
C GLY A 338 -9.87 -22.15 -21.94
N GLU A 339 -8.58 -21.92 -21.71
CA GLU A 339 -7.66 -22.99 -21.27
C GLU A 339 -8.14 -23.59 -19.92
N LYS A 340 -8.70 -22.73 -19.06
CA LYS A 340 -9.30 -23.13 -17.79
C LYS A 340 -10.62 -22.37 -17.56
N ASP A 341 -11.60 -23.04 -16.96
CA ASP A 341 -12.84 -22.40 -16.49
C ASP A 341 -12.71 -21.93 -15.05
N SER A 342 -11.78 -22.54 -14.29
CA SER A 342 -11.49 -22.17 -12.91
C SER A 342 -10.05 -22.44 -12.53
N LEU A 343 -9.51 -21.60 -11.66
CA LEU A 343 -8.23 -21.75 -10.98
C LEU A 343 -8.43 -21.43 -9.51
N GLY A 344 -7.58 -21.95 -8.61
CA GLY A 344 -7.67 -21.61 -7.20
C GLY A 344 -6.55 -22.19 -6.38
N PHE A 345 -6.46 -21.71 -5.15
CA PHE A 345 -5.51 -22.17 -4.14
C PHE A 345 -6.07 -21.98 -2.73
N GLU A 346 -5.45 -22.63 -1.77
CA GLU A 346 -5.74 -22.42 -0.35
C GLU A 346 -4.63 -21.58 0.29
N THR A 347 -5.01 -20.74 1.22
CA THR A 347 -4.08 -19.84 1.92
C THR A 347 -4.50 -19.65 3.38
N ILE A 348 -3.62 -19.07 4.17
CA ILE A 348 -3.95 -18.61 5.53
C ILE A 348 -3.85 -17.09 5.55
N LYS A 349 -4.94 -16.42 5.89
CA LYS A 349 -5.00 -14.97 6.03
C LYS A 349 -5.62 -14.59 7.37
N LYS A 350 -4.98 -13.68 8.11
CA LYS A 350 -5.41 -13.29 9.48
C LYS A 350 -5.64 -14.50 10.42
N GLY A 351 -4.83 -15.55 10.29
CA GLY A 351 -4.95 -16.78 11.09
C GLY A 351 -6.09 -17.72 10.68
N LYS A 352 -6.85 -17.39 9.65
CA LYS A 352 -7.96 -18.20 9.13
C LYS A 352 -7.58 -18.88 7.83
N LYS A 353 -8.00 -20.12 7.65
CA LYS A 353 -7.86 -20.81 6.36
C LYS A 353 -8.86 -20.25 5.37
N ALA A 354 -8.42 -20.01 4.16
CA ALA A 354 -9.27 -19.50 3.09
C ALA A 354 -8.97 -20.23 1.77
N ARG A 355 -10.02 -20.42 0.99
CA ARG A 355 -9.93 -20.89 -0.39
C ARG A 355 -10.25 -19.72 -1.33
N VAL A 356 -9.32 -19.44 -2.21
CA VAL A 356 -9.49 -18.43 -3.27
C VAL A 356 -9.71 -19.15 -4.59
N ARG A 357 -10.78 -18.80 -5.29
CA ARG A 357 -11.10 -19.34 -6.62
C ARG A 357 -11.30 -18.21 -7.60
N TYR A 358 -10.76 -18.38 -8.81
CA TYR A 358 -10.98 -17.52 -9.95
C TYR A 358 -11.78 -18.29 -10.98
N LEU A 359 -12.93 -17.74 -11.39
CA LEU A 359 -13.89 -18.39 -12.27
C LEU A 359 -14.06 -17.54 -13.53
N ALA A 360 -14.04 -18.16 -14.71
CA ALA A 360 -14.39 -17.49 -15.94
C ALA A 360 -15.90 -17.21 -15.97
N VAL A 361 -16.27 -15.94 -16.07
CA VAL A 361 -17.66 -15.55 -16.30
C VAL A 361 -17.87 -15.41 -17.80
N ARG A 362 -18.86 -16.16 -18.32
CA ARG A 362 -19.19 -16.17 -19.75
C ARG A 362 -20.67 -15.90 -19.94
N ASP A 363 -21.03 -15.32 -21.08
CA ASP A 363 -22.41 -15.28 -21.54
C ASP A 363 -22.90 -16.66 -22.03
N ARG A 364 -24.11 -16.70 -22.55
CA ARG A 364 -24.73 -17.94 -23.02
C ARG A 364 -24.15 -18.44 -24.32
N GLU A 365 -23.55 -17.56 -25.09
CA GLU A 365 -22.87 -17.81 -26.33
C GLU A 365 -21.40 -18.23 -26.10
N GLY A 366 -20.94 -18.21 -24.82
CA GLY A 366 -19.61 -18.59 -24.40
C GLY A 366 -18.58 -17.47 -24.44
N ALA A 367 -18.99 -16.24 -24.77
CA ALA A 367 -18.07 -15.10 -24.78
C ALA A 367 -17.65 -14.73 -23.35
N TYR A 368 -16.37 -14.46 -23.16
CA TYR A 368 -15.80 -14.10 -21.86
C TYR A 368 -16.23 -12.69 -21.44
N LEU A 369 -16.94 -12.61 -20.32
CA LEU A 369 -17.40 -11.37 -19.71
C LEU A 369 -16.46 -10.83 -18.63
N GLY A 370 -15.64 -11.72 -18.05
CA GLY A 370 -14.71 -11.33 -16.99
C GLY A 370 -14.33 -12.49 -16.08
N THR A 371 -13.60 -12.16 -15.01
CA THR A 371 -13.22 -13.10 -13.96
C THR A 371 -13.97 -12.78 -12.66
N LEU A 372 -14.57 -13.79 -12.05
CA LEU A 372 -15.11 -13.72 -10.70
C LEU A 372 -14.12 -14.37 -9.73
N GLU A 373 -13.56 -13.58 -8.80
CA GLU A 373 -12.84 -14.10 -7.65
C GLU A 373 -13.85 -14.39 -6.54
N VAL A 374 -13.73 -15.57 -5.95
CA VAL A 374 -14.54 -16.03 -4.82
C VAL A 374 -13.61 -16.44 -3.69
N VAL A 375 -13.74 -15.78 -2.54
CA VAL A 375 -12.98 -16.15 -1.34
C VAL A 375 -13.93 -16.74 -0.31
N GLU A 376 -13.60 -17.92 0.15
CA GLU A 376 -14.36 -18.71 1.15
C GLU A 376 -13.49 -18.93 2.38
N GLU A 377 -13.98 -18.55 3.57
CA GLU A 377 -13.35 -18.94 4.83
C GLU A 377 -13.62 -20.43 5.09
N LEU A 378 -12.56 -21.21 5.29
CA LEU A 378 -12.66 -22.61 5.62
C LEU A 378 -12.68 -22.78 7.14
N SER A 379 -13.66 -23.51 7.64
CA SER A 379 -13.78 -23.87 9.07
C SER A 379 -12.69 -24.82 9.54
#